data_a28545f1d918489a201cb227fb8e8a86
#
_entry.id   a28545f1d918489a201cb227fb8e8a86
#
_cell.length_a   1.000
_cell.length_b   1.000
_cell.length_c   1.000
_cell.angle_alpha   90.00
_cell.angle_beta   90.00
_cell.angle_gamma   90.00
#
_symmetry.space_group_name_H-M   'P 1'
#
loop_
_entity.id
_entity.type
_entity.pdbx_description
1 polymer ?
#
loop_
_entity_poly.entity_id
_entity_poly.type
_entity_poly.pdbx_seq_one_letter_code
_entity_poly.pdbx_strand_id
1 'polypeptide(L)'
;MLAVIFDMDGVIFDTEAICLRAWRACAKKYNIKDMDALLMPCIGGNKQHMREVFREQLGEDFPVDAFDKDAQKEFRKIEREEGIPVKKGARELLAWLKENEATVGLASSTAYDIVVQELTGAGLVDYFHAITGGDQISHSKPDPEIYLKACEKLGIDPESAYAVEDSYNGIRSSYSAGMKPLMVPDLLPPTEEMEEKAYRIFKDLFEVRDFLAGK
;
A
#
# COMPACT_ATOMS: atom_id res chain seq x y z
N MET A 1 12.32 11.06 -19.70
CA MET A 1 11.01 11.46 -19.16
C MET A 1 10.90 10.81 -17.79
N LEU A 2 10.51 11.56 -16.74
CA LEU A 2 10.34 11.01 -15.39
C LEU A 2 9.14 10.07 -15.37
N ALA A 3 9.29 8.86 -14.81
CA ALA A 3 8.22 7.88 -14.66
C ALA A 3 8.19 7.37 -13.21
N VAL A 4 7.01 7.38 -12.60
CA VAL A 4 6.81 6.98 -11.21
C VAL A 4 5.56 6.10 -11.11
N ILE A 5 5.70 4.91 -10.52
CA ILE A 5 4.59 4.01 -10.22
C ILE A 5 4.42 3.94 -8.71
N PHE A 6 3.23 4.21 -8.23
CA PHE A 6 2.89 4.21 -6.81
C PHE A 6 2.21 2.90 -6.40
N ASP A 7 2.55 2.39 -5.23
CA ASP A 7 1.59 1.59 -4.48
C ASP A 7 0.46 2.49 -3.96
N MET A 8 -0.63 1.89 -3.51
CA MET A 8 -1.80 2.62 -3.02
C MET A 8 -1.88 2.63 -1.50
N ASP A 9 -1.94 1.45 -0.91
CA ASP A 9 -2.17 1.25 0.51
C ASP A 9 -0.89 1.57 1.31
N GLY A 10 -0.96 2.48 2.29
CA GLY A 10 0.23 2.94 3.02
C GLY A 10 1.05 4.02 2.29
N VAL A 11 0.85 4.22 0.98
CA VAL A 11 1.55 5.24 0.17
C VAL A 11 0.63 6.40 -0.22
N ILE A 12 -0.46 6.14 -0.94
CA ILE A 12 -1.44 7.16 -1.33
C ILE A 12 -2.48 7.34 -0.23
N PHE A 13 -2.97 6.23 0.33
CA PHE A 13 -3.98 6.19 1.37
C PHE A 13 -3.42 5.66 2.69
N ASP A 14 -3.90 6.24 3.80
CA ASP A 14 -3.67 5.77 5.16
C ASP A 14 -4.71 4.69 5.53
N THR A 15 -4.65 3.57 4.82
CA THR A 15 -5.57 2.44 5.00
C THR A 15 -5.33 1.72 6.32
N GLU A 16 -4.10 1.72 6.82
CA GLU A 16 -3.74 1.14 8.09
C GLU A 16 -4.44 1.84 9.27
N ALA A 17 -4.56 3.16 9.24
CA ALA A 17 -5.31 3.90 10.26
C ALA A 17 -6.78 3.46 10.33
N ILE A 18 -7.42 3.18 9.19
CA ILE A 18 -8.80 2.67 9.16
C ILE A 18 -8.83 1.22 9.63
N CYS A 19 -7.88 0.40 9.22
CA CYS A 19 -7.77 -1.00 9.63
C CYS A 19 -7.69 -1.10 11.17
N LEU A 20 -6.81 -0.31 11.79
CA LEU A 20 -6.69 -0.18 13.24
C LEU A 20 -8.04 0.17 13.91
N ARG A 21 -8.73 1.16 13.37
CA ARG A 21 -10.03 1.61 13.90
C ARG A 21 -11.09 0.52 13.78
N ALA A 22 -11.15 -0.15 12.63
CA ALA A 22 -12.08 -1.24 12.38
C ALA A 22 -11.84 -2.43 13.33
N TRP A 23 -10.59 -2.81 13.54
CA TRP A 23 -10.21 -3.88 14.46
C TRP A 23 -10.54 -3.52 15.92
N ARG A 24 -10.23 -2.30 16.35
CA ARG A 24 -10.60 -1.81 17.70
C ARG A 24 -12.12 -1.78 17.91
N ALA A 25 -12.89 -1.41 16.89
CA ALA A 25 -14.35 -1.44 16.97
C ALA A 25 -14.89 -2.88 17.17
N CYS A 26 -14.24 -3.88 16.56
CA CYS A 26 -14.60 -5.28 16.71
C CYS A 26 -14.13 -5.91 18.04
N ALA A 27 -13.08 -5.39 18.66
CA ALA A 27 -12.42 -5.97 19.83
C ALA A 27 -13.39 -6.36 20.95
N LYS A 28 -14.34 -5.48 21.28
CA LYS A 28 -15.34 -5.71 22.35
C LYS A 28 -16.24 -6.92 22.05
N LYS A 29 -16.66 -7.11 20.82
CA LYS A 29 -17.51 -8.24 20.39
C LYS A 29 -16.83 -9.57 20.58
N TYR A 30 -15.50 -9.60 20.40
CA TYR A 30 -14.67 -10.80 20.47
C TYR A 30 -13.92 -10.95 21.81
N ASN A 31 -14.22 -10.11 22.81
CA ASN A 31 -13.57 -10.09 24.12
C ASN A 31 -12.04 -9.93 24.07
N ILE A 32 -11.52 -9.23 23.05
CA ILE A 32 -10.10 -8.91 22.91
C ILE A 32 -9.81 -7.71 23.82
N LYS A 33 -8.91 -7.88 24.79
CA LYS A 33 -8.59 -6.86 25.80
C LYS A 33 -7.60 -5.83 25.29
N ASP A 34 -6.62 -6.26 24.52
CA ASP A 34 -5.57 -5.43 23.95
C ASP A 34 -5.47 -5.72 22.44
N MET A 35 -6.18 -4.91 21.66
CA MET A 35 -6.20 -5.05 20.20
C MET A 35 -4.89 -4.58 19.59
N ASP A 36 -4.24 -3.60 20.18
CA ASP A 36 -3.01 -3.03 19.63
C ASP A 36 -1.84 -4.02 19.76
N ALA A 37 -1.75 -4.74 20.89
CA ALA A 37 -0.77 -5.81 21.05
C ALA A 37 -0.97 -6.95 20.04
N LEU A 38 -2.22 -7.26 19.68
CA LEU A 38 -2.54 -8.28 18.70
C LEU A 38 -2.26 -7.83 17.27
N LEU A 39 -2.48 -6.56 16.98
CA LEU A 39 -2.32 -5.99 15.65
C LEU A 39 -0.85 -5.85 15.24
N MET A 40 0.01 -5.36 16.13
CA MET A 40 1.41 -5.09 15.82
C MET A 40 2.14 -6.27 15.14
N PRO A 41 2.02 -7.52 15.62
CA PRO A 41 2.61 -8.67 14.93
C PRO A 41 1.99 -8.98 13.57
N CYS A 42 0.76 -8.53 13.29
CA CYS A 42 0.07 -8.79 12.03
C CYS A 42 0.48 -7.85 10.89
N ILE A 43 1.10 -6.70 11.22
CA ILE A 43 1.49 -5.69 10.24
C ILE A 43 2.47 -6.27 9.21
N GLY A 44 2.22 -5.98 7.93
CA GLY A 44 3.03 -6.49 6.82
C GLY A 44 2.89 -8.00 6.54
N GLY A 45 2.11 -8.72 7.35
CA GLY A 45 1.78 -10.13 7.14
C GLY A 45 0.59 -10.33 6.21
N ASN A 46 0.49 -11.54 5.68
CA ASN A 46 -0.69 -11.97 4.92
C ASN A 46 -1.78 -12.53 5.86
N LYS A 47 -2.92 -12.89 5.29
CA LYS A 47 -4.06 -13.45 6.03
C LYS A 47 -3.72 -14.73 6.82
N GLN A 48 -2.81 -15.55 6.33
CA GLN A 48 -2.36 -16.74 7.04
C GLN A 48 -1.55 -16.37 8.27
N HIS A 49 -0.63 -15.41 8.15
CA HIS A 49 0.15 -14.90 9.28
C HIS A 49 -0.76 -14.30 10.36
N MET A 50 -1.75 -13.51 9.97
CA MET A 50 -2.77 -13.00 10.90
C MET A 50 -3.45 -14.14 11.67
N ARG A 51 -3.86 -15.22 10.98
CA ARG A 51 -4.48 -16.40 11.64
C ARG A 51 -3.55 -17.06 12.64
N GLU A 52 -2.27 -17.18 12.32
CA GLU A 52 -1.25 -17.75 13.22
C GLU A 52 -1.10 -16.90 14.48
N VAL A 53 -0.93 -15.57 14.34
CA VAL A 53 -0.83 -14.64 15.47
C VAL A 53 -2.08 -14.68 16.36
N PHE A 54 -3.27 -14.70 15.76
CA PHE A 54 -4.53 -14.75 16.53
C PHE A 54 -4.66 -16.07 17.31
N ARG A 55 -4.30 -17.20 16.71
CA ARG A 55 -4.32 -18.49 17.40
C ARG A 55 -3.31 -18.57 18.53
N GLU A 56 -2.10 -18.08 18.31
CA GLU A 56 -1.06 -18.05 19.34
C GLU A 56 -1.47 -17.19 20.54
N GLN A 57 -2.09 -16.03 20.32
CA GLN A 57 -2.40 -15.09 21.39
C GLN A 57 -3.78 -15.28 22.03
N LEU A 58 -4.77 -15.77 21.27
CA LEU A 58 -6.15 -15.89 21.71
C LEU A 58 -6.63 -17.36 21.84
N GLY A 59 -5.83 -18.32 21.38
CA GLY A 59 -6.12 -19.75 21.40
C GLY A 59 -6.66 -20.28 20.07
N GLU A 60 -6.52 -21.60 19.89
CA GLU A 60 -6.89 -22.31 18.65
C GLU A 60 -8.37 -22.17 18.28
N ASP A 61 -9.25 -22.05 19.28
CA ASP A 61 -10.69 -21.95 19.09
C ASP A 61 -11.17 -20.54 18.74
N PHE A 62 -10.27 -19.56 18.64
CA PHE A 62 -10.66 -18.19 18.31
C PHE A 62 -11.20 -18.11 16.87
N PRO A 63 -12.40 -17.53 16.66
CA PRO A 63 -13.04 -17.50 15.33
C PRO A 63 -12.45 -16.43 14.42
N VAL A 64 -11.20 -16.58 13.98
CA VAL A 64 -10.44 -15.60 13.21
C VAL A 64 -11.17 -15.16 11.95
N ASP A 65 -11.78 -16.10 11.20
CA ASP A 65 -12.48 -15.77 9.95
C ASP A 65 -13.76 -14.95 10.19
N ALA A 66 -14.43 -15.17 11.33
CA ALA A 66 -15.60 -14.35 11.70
C ALA A 66 -15.16 -12.94 12.13
N PHE A 67 -14.07 -12.84 12.87
CA PHE A 67 -13.45 -11.55 13.23
C PHE A 67 -13.04 -10.77 11.99
N ASP A 68 -12.27 -11.39 11.07
CA ASP A 68 -11.83 -10.77 9.82
C ASP A 68 -13.02 -10.23 8.99
N LYS A 69 -14.08 -11.05 8.87
CA LYS A 69 -15.30 -10.63 8.15
C LYS A 69 -15.99 -9.43 8.79
N ASP A 70 -16.04 -9.38 10.12
CA ASP A 70 -16.64 -8.24 10.81
C ASP A 70 -15.75 -6.99 10.76
N ALA A 71 -14.43 -7.17 10.87
CA ALA A 71 -13.46 -6.09 10.70
C ALA A 71 -13.52 -5.48 9.29
N GLN A 72 -13.64 -6.32 8.25
CA GLN A 72 -13.85 -5.85 6.88
C GLN A 72 -15.15 -5.05 6.72
N LYS A 73 -16.24 -5.48 7.36
CA LYS A 73 -17.51 -4.72 7.33
C LYS A 73 -17.37 -3.36 7.99
N GLU A 74 -16.69 -3.31 9.15
CA GLU A 74 -16.47 -2.05 9.86
C GLU A 74 -15.53 -1.13 9.07
N PHE A 75 -14.47 -1.68 8.44
CA PHE A 75 -13.62 -0.95 7.51
C PHE A 75 -14.44 -0.30 6.40
N ARG A 76 -15.27 -1.08 5.69
CA ARG A 76 -16.13 -0.57 4.60
C ARG A 76 -17.18 0.44 5.07
N LYS A 77 -17.61 0.35 6.31
CA LYS A 77 -18.50 1.35 6.91
C LYS A 77 -17.77 2.66 7.13
N ILE A 78 -16.60 2.64 7.77
CA ILE A 78 -15.76 3.82 8.01
C ILE A 78 -15.40 4.48 6.66
N GLU A 79 -14.97 3.69 5.69
CA GLU A 79 -14.66 4.15 4.33
C GLU A 79 -15.84 4.91 3.69
N ARG A 80 -17.07 4.39 3.79
CA ARG A 80 -18.27 5.04 3.22
C ARG A 80 -18.66 6.31 3.96
N GLU A 81 -18.51 6.35 5.27
CA GLU A 81 -18.95 7.45 6.11
C GLU A 81 -17.95 8.61 6.14
N GLU A 82 -16.67 8.32 6.09
CA GLU A 82 -15.58 9.29 6.30
C GLU A 82 -14.61 9.40 5.12
N GLY A 83 -14.62 8.44 4.18
CA GLY A 83 -13.59 8.27 3.16
C GLY A 83 -12.30 7.64 3.70
N ILE A 84 -11.35 7.38 2.81
CA ILE A 84 -10.00 6.93 3.19
C ILE A 84 -9.11 8.16 3.30
N PRO A 85 -8.40 8.38 4.41
CA PRO A 85 -7.47 9.49 4.54
C PRO A 85 -6.36 9.39 3.50
N VAL A 86 -6.08 10.49 2.81
CA VAL A 86 -4.94 10.60 1.89
C VAL A 86 -3.69 10.86 2.70
N LYS A 87 -2.63 10.11 2.45
CA LYS A 87 -1.32 10.27 3.12
C LYS A 87 -0.78 11.67 2.87
N LYS A 88 -0.16 12.22 3.91
CA LYS A 88 0.43 13.55 3.88
C LYS A 88 1.53 13.63 2.81
N GLY A 89 1.44 14.61 1.93
CA GLY A 89 2.36 14.81 0.81
C GLY A 89 1.95 14.10 -0.49
N ALA A 90 0.97 13.18 -0.47
CA ALA A 90 0.56 12.46 -1.67
C ALA A 90 -0.06 13.40 -2.72
N ARG A 91 -0.96 14.29 -2.31
CA ARG A 91 -1.57 15.28 -3.23
C ARG A 91 -0.54 16.22 -3.81
N GLU A 92 0.36 16.69 -2.98
CA GLU A 92 1.42 17.64 -3.36
C GLU A 92 2.43 17.00 -4.31
N LEU A 93 2.80 15.72 -4.07
CA LEU A 93 3.69 14.97 -4.97
C LEU A 93 3.01 14.70 -6.31
N LEU A 94 1.75 14.23 -6.31
CA LEU A 94 0.99 13.97 -7.55
C LEU A 94 0.78 15.25 -8.37
N ALA A 95 0.43 16.36 -7.73
CA ALA A 95 0.29 17.65 -8.39
C ALA A 95 1.61 18.09 -9.03
N TRP A 96 2.72 17.99 -8.29
CA TRP A 96 4.04 18.33 -8.80
C TRP A 96 4.45 17.44 -9.99
N LEU A 97 4.19 16.14 -9.94
CA LEU A 97 4.46 15.21 -11.05
C LEU A 97 3.67 15.60 -12.29
N LYS A 98 2.41 15.98 -12.15
CA LYS A 98 1.56 16.45 -13.26
C LYS A 98 2.08 17.72 -13.87
N GLU A 99 2.48 18.72 -13.05
CA GLU A 99 3.05 19.98 -13.51
C GLU A 99 4.38 19.80 -14.27
N ASN A 100 5.13 18.73 -13.95
CA ASN A 100 6.39 18.39 -14.61
C ASN A 100 6.24 17.32 -15.71
N GLU A 101 5.03 17.07 -16.20
CA GLU A 101 4.72 16.15 -17.30
C GLU A 101 5.28 14.74 -17.09
N ALA A 102 5.36 14.30 -15.82
CA ALA A 102 5.83 12.96 -15.49
C ALA A 102 4.79 11.89 -15.84
N THR A 103 5.24 10.71 -16.25
CA THR A 103 4.37 9.55 -16.43
C THR A 103 4.11 8.91 -15.07
N VAL A 104 2.84 8.85 -14.66
CA VAL A 104 2.43 8.35 -13.35
C VAL A 104 1.56 7.11 -13.51
N GLY A 105 1.91 6.04 -12.80
CA GLY A 105 1.11 4.82 -12.71
C GLY A 105 0.80 4.45 -11.28
N LEU A 106 -0.11 3.47 -11.13
CA LEU A 106 -0.45 2.86 -9.84
C LEU A 106 -0.45 1.33 -9.99
N ALA A 107 0.08 0.65 -8.97
CA ALA A 107 0.20 -0.81 -8.88
C ALA A 107 -0.19 -1.28 -7.47
N SER A 108 -1.45 -1.65 -7.25
CA SER A 108 -2.00 -2.05 -5.95
C SER A 108 -2.41 -3.52 -5.93
N SER A 109 -2.22 -4.19 -4.79
CA SER A 109 -2.76 -5.54 -4.54
C SER A 109 -4.28 -5.56 -4.40
N THR A 110 -4.92 -4.41 -4.24
CA THR A 110 -6.37 -4.23 -4.22
C THR A 110 -6.96 -4.40 -5.64
N ALA A 111 -8.18 -4.94 -5.74
CA ALA A 111 -8.85 -5.15 -7.03
C ALA A 111 -9.07 -3.82 -7.78
N TYR A 112 -8.94 -3.85 -9.10
CA TYR A 112 -8.97 -2.67 -9.97
C TYR A 112 -10.17 -1.75 -9.74
N ASP A 113 -11.38 -2.31 -9.69
CA ASP A 113 -12.61 -1.52 -9.53
C ASP A 113 -12.64 -0.78 -8.18
N ILE A 114 -12.10 -1.39 -7.13
CA ILE A 114 -11.99 -0.79 -5.79
C ILE A 114 -10.98 0.35 -5.83
N VAL A 115 -9.80 0.13 -6.42
CA VAL A 115 -8.76 1.16 -6.60
C VAL A 115 -9.33 2.39 -7.31
N VAL A 116 -10.04 2.19 -8.43
CA VAL A 116 -10.64 3.28 -9.20
C VAL A 116 -11.71 4.01 -8.37
N GLN A 117 -12.54 3.28 -7.63
CA GLN A 117 -13.55 3.87 -6.75
C GLN A 117 -12.92 4.75 -5.66
N GLU A 118 -11.90 4.26 -4.97
CA GLU A 118 -11.21 4.96 -3.87
C GLU A 118 -10.49 6.20 -4.38
N LEU A 119 -9.73 6.10 -5.49
CA LEU A 119 -9.07 7.23 -6.12
C LEU A 119 -10.05 8.29 -6.63
N THR A 120 -11.20 7.86 -7.18
CA THR A 120 -12.26 8.77 -7.64
C THR A 120 -12.88 9.51 -6.46
N GLY A 121 -13.19 8.78 -5.37
CA GLY A 121 -13.73 9.36 -4.15
C GLY A 121 -12.80 10.40 -3.52
N ALA A 122 -11.48 10.19 -3.63
CA ALA A 122 -10.46 11.12 -3.16
C ALA A 122 -10.14 12.25 -4.16
N GLY A 123 -10.68 12.22 -5.40
CA GLY A 123 -10.34 13.16 -6.46
C GLY A 123 -8.90 13.03 -6.97
N LEU A 124 -8.36 11.80 -6.99
CA LEU A 124 -6.98 11.52 -7.37
C LEU A 124 -6.84 10.71 -8.66
N VAL A 125 -7.92 10.12 -9.18
CA VAL A 125 -7.87 9.21 -10.33
C VAL A 125 -7.22 9.84 -11.58
N ASP A 126 -7.45 11.13 -11.82
CA ASP A 126 -6.95 11.86 -12.99
C ASP A 126 -5.44 12.18 -12.95
N TYR A 127 -4.75 11.81 -11.88
CA TYR A 127 -3.29 11.89 -11.82
C TYR A 127 -2.61 10.68 -12.44
N PHE A 128 -3.30 9.56 -12.59
CA PHE A 128 -2.73 8.29 -13.02
C PHE A 128 -3.02 8.01 -14.50
N HIS A 129 -1.96 7.81 -15.28
CA HIS A 129 -2.05 7.44 -16.71
C HIS A 129 -2.42 5.96 -16.89
N ALA A 130 -2.05 5.10 -15.93
CA ALA A 130 -2.45 3.71 -15.89
C ALA A 130 -2.59 3.22 -14.45
N ILE A 131 -3.56 2.32 -14.24
CA ILE A 131 -3.82 1.65 -12.97
C ILE A 131 -3.75 0.14 -13.19
N THR A 132 -3.05 -0.56 -12.28
CA THR A 132 -2.98 -2.03 -12.26
C THR A 132 -3.44 -2.51 -10.89
N GLY A 133 -4.54 -3.28 -10.88
CA GLY A 133 -5.11 -3.89 -9.68
C GLY A 133 -4.67 -5.34 -9.50
N GLY A 134 -4.78 -5.85 -8.29
CA GLY A 134 -4.37 -7.20 -7.91
C GLY A 134 -5.15 -8.33 -8.59
N ASP A 135 -6.35 -8.05 -9.10
CA ASP A 135 -7.18 -8.98 -9.89
C ASP A 135 -6.74 -9.09 -11.37
N GLN A 136 -5.78 -8.28 -11.78
CA GLN A 136 -5.25 -8.28 -13.16
C GLN A 136 -3.93 -9.05 -13.28
N ILE A 137 -3.43 -9.66 -12.21
CA ILE A 137 -2.17 -10.43 -12.16
C ILE A 137 -2.42 -11.84 -11.65
N SER A 138 -1.47 -12.73 -11.92
CA SER A 138 -1.50 -14.14 -11.48
C SER A 138 -0.73 -14.34 -10.17
N HIS A 139 0.32 -13.55 -9.95
CA HIS A 139 1.20 -13.66 -8.80
C HIS A 139 1.29 -12.32 -8.05
N SER A 140 0.90 -12.34 -6.78
CA SER A 140 0.93 -11.15 -5.91
C SER A 140 2.35 -10.79 -5.49
N LYS A 141 2.58 -9.53 -5.04
CA LYS A 141 3.83 -9.12 -4.39
C LYS A 141 4.24 -10.14 -3.33
N PRO A 142 5.49 -10.62 -3.30
CA PRO A 142 6.70 -9.99 -3.85
C PRO A 142 7.03 -10.35 -5.30
N ASP A 143 6.18 -11.06 -6.05
CA ASP A 143 6.40 -11.30 -7.48
C ASP A 143 6.40 -9.96 -8.25
N PRO A 144 7.29 -9.78 -9.26
CA PRO A 144 7.39 -8.53 -10.00
C PRO A 144 6.22 -8.27 -10.97
N GLU A 145 5.32 -9.23 -11.19
CA GLU A 145 4.30 -9.19 -12.24
C GLU A 145 3.49 -7.89 -12.25
N ILE A 146 3.07 -7.39 -11.09
CA ILE A 146 2.24 -6.20 -11.00
C ILE A 146 2.95 -4.94 -11.50
N TYR A 147 4.24 -4.78 -11.17
CA TYR A 147 5.05 -3.64 -11.61
C TYR A 147 5.43 -3.74 -13.08
N LEU A 148 5.80 -4.94 -13.56
CA LEU A 148 6.06 -5.19 -14.98
C LEU A 148 4.82 -4.87 -15.82
N LYS A 149 3.64 -5.29 -15.38
CA LYS A 149 2.38 -5.00 -16.05
C LYS A 149 2.03 -3.51 -16.03
N ALA A 150 2.31 -2.81 -14.94
CA ALA A 150 2.12 -1.36 -14.87
C ALA A 150 3.06 -0.62 -15.83
N CYS A 151 4.33 -1.04 -15.92
CA CYS A 151 5.29 -0.50 -16.90
C CYS A 151 4.84 -0.78 -18.35
N GLU A 152 4.35 -1.99 -18.65
CA GLU A 152 3.81 -2.36 -19.95
C GLU A 152 2.65 -1.44 -20.37
N LYS A 153 1.67 -1.23 -19.48
CA LYS A 153 0.52 -0.34 -19.74
C LYS A 153 0.94 1.10 -20.02
N LEU A 154 2.03 1.56 -19.39
CA LEU A 154 2.57 2.91 -19.55
C LEU A 154 3.53 3.01 -20.73
N GLY A 155 3.96 1.90 -21.33
CA GLY A 155 4.96 1.87 -22.40
C GLY A 155 6.34 2.35 -21.94
N ILE A 156 6.71 2.09 -20.67
CA ILE A 156 7.98 2.52 -20.07
C ILE A 156 8.88 1.32 -19.74
N ASP A 157 10.20 1.58 -19.77
CA ASP A 157 11.19 0.63 -19.33
C ASP A 157 11.28 0.62 -17.79
N PRO A 158 11.11 -0.54 -17.11
CA PRO A 158 11.23 -0.64 -15.67
C PRO A 158 12.53 -0.03 -15.09
N GLU A 159 13.67 -0.24 -15.74
CA GLU A 159 14.96 0.29 -15.27
C GLU A 159 15.02 1.83 -15.24
N SER A 160 14.18 2.49 -16.03
CA SER A 160 14.07 3.95 -16.07
C SER A 160 13.08 4.53 -15.06
N ALA A 161 12.24 3.68 -14.44
CA ALA A 161 11.12 4.09 -13.61
C ALA A 161 11.41 3.96 -12.11
N TYR A 162 10.78 4.83 -11.32
CA TYR A 162 10.74 4.74 -9.87
C TYR A 162 9.46 4.04 -9.41
N ALA A 163 9.55 3.25 -8.32
CA ALA A 163 8.39 2.71 -7.62
C ALA A 163 8.35 3.30 -6.21
N VAL A 164 7.22 3.89 -5.79
CA VAL A 164 7.04 4.40 -4.43
C VAL A 164 6.25 3.38 -3.62
N GLU A 165 6.84 2.90 -2.52
CA GLU A 165 6.37 1.77 -1.72
C GLU A 165 6.62 1.97 -0.23
N ASP A 166 5.78 1.35 0.61
CA ASP A 166 5.93 1.32 2.06
C ASP A 166 6.28 -0.08 2.60
N SER A 167 5.93 -1.13 1.86
CA SER A 167 5.95 -2.53 2.30
C SER A 167 7.19 -3.30 1.82
N TYR A 168 7.63 -4.28 2.63
CA TYR A 168 8.75 -5.14 2.27
C TYR A 168 8.49 -5.95 0.99
N ASN A 169 7.26 -6.46 0.83
CA ASN A 169 6.90 -7.22 -0.36
C ASN A 169 6.82 -6.34 -1.61
N GLY A 170 6.40 -5.09 -1.46
CA GLY A 170 6.37 -4.15 -2.55
C GLY A 170 7.77 -3.71 -2.99
N ILE A 171 8.68 -3.49 -2.04
CA ILE A 171 10.10 -3.23 -2.34
C ILE A 171 10.73 -4.42 -3.07
N ARG A 172 10.52 -5.66 -2.60
CA ARG A 172 11.00 -6.87 -3.30
C ARG A 172 10.45 -6.98 -4.72
N SER A 173 9.15 -6.73 -4.88
CA SER A 173 8.45 -6.80 -6.17
C SER A 173 8.99 -5.78 -7.17
N SER A 174 9.06 -4.51 -6.79
CA SER A 174 9.56 -3.43 -7.63
C SER A 174 11.05 -3.57 -7.94
N TYR A 175 11.87 -4.01 -6.97
CA TYR A 175 13.28 -4.33 -7.18
C TYR A 175 13.45 -5.49 -8.19
N SER A 176 12.68 -6.57 -8.04
CA SER A 176 12.72 -7.73 -8.94
C SER A 176 12.20 -7.40 -10.35
N ALA A 177 11.36 -6.38 -10.49
CA ALA A 177 10.94 -5.83 -11.78
C ALA A 177 12.03 -4.99 -12.46
N GLY A 178 13.18 -4.74 -11.81
CA GLY A 178 14.26 -3.91 -12.32
C GLY A 178 14.04 -2.41 -12.14
N MET A 179 13.04 -2.00 -11.38
CA MET A 179 12.75 -0.58 -11.10
C MET A 179 13.69 0.00 -10.04
N LYS A 180 13.52 1.29 -9.75
CA LYS A 180 14.21 2.02 -8.68
C LYS A 180 13.26 2.23 -7.51
N PRO A 181 13.23 1.32 -6.49
CA PRO A 181 12.29 1.44 -5.38
C PRO A 181 12.62 2.63 -4.49
N LEU A 182 11.65 3.49 -4.24
CA LEU A 182 11.68 4.58 -3.27
C LEU A 182 10.81 4.16 -2.08
N MET A 183 11.45 3.77 -0.97
CA MET A 183 10.72 3.34 0.22
C MET A 183 10.30 4.53 1.06
N VAL A 184 9.03 4.57 1.43
CA VAL A 184 8.46 5.50 2.42
C VAL A 184 7.81 4.64 3.50
N PRO A 185 8.55 4.24 4.55
CA PRO A 185 8.04 3.34 5.58
C PRO A 185 6.79 3.91 6.25
N ASP A 186 5.74 3.09 6.39
CA ASP A 186 4.54 3.45 7.16
C ASP A 186 4.65 2.93 8.60
N LEU A 187 4.21 1.72 8.88
CA LEU A 187 4.20 1.17 10.23
C LEU A 187 5.46 0.36 10.58
N LEU A 188 6.11 -0.24 9.60
CA LEU A 188 7.31 -1.05 9.82
C LEU A 188 8.59 -0.29 9.44
N PRO A 189 9.61 -0.26 10.32
CA PRO A 189 10.90 0.33 9.99
C PRO A 189 11.61 -0.50 8.89
N PRO A 190 12.48 0.14 8.08
CA PRO A 190 13.25 -0.61 7.10
C PRO A 190 14.17 -1.64 7.77
N THR A 191 14.36 -2.79 7.12
CA THR A 191 15.31 -3.83 7.50
C THR A 191 16.59 -3.69 6.67
N GLU A 192 17.65 -4.41 7.03
CA GLU A 192 18.88 -4.47 6.23
C GLU A 192 18.58 -4.86 4.76
N GLU A 193 17.68 -5.82 4.54
CA GLU A 193 17.24 -6.19 3.18
C GLU A 193 16.60 -5.01 2.44
N MET A 194 15.79 -4.19 3.14
CA MET A 194 15.17 -3.03 2.52
C MET A 194 16.20 -1.93 2.21
N GLU A 195 17.19 -1.75 3.07
CA GLU A 195 18.31 -0.82 2.83
C GLU A 195 19.15 -1.24 1.61
N GLU A 196 19.29 -2.55 1.35
CA GLU A 196 20.00 -3.07 0.18
C GLU A 196 19.18 -2.94 -1.11
N LYS A 197 17.87 -3.17 -1.08
CA LYS A 197 17.01 -3.23 -2.26
C LYS A 197 16.41 -1.89 -2.66
N ALA A 198 16.12 -1.02 -1.69
CA ALA A 198 15.59 0.29 -1.99
C ALA A 198 16.65 1.16 -2.66
N TYR A 199 16.29 1.83 -3.76
CA TYR A 199 17.14 2.84 -4.37
C TYR A 199 17.38 4.00 -3.40
N ARG A 200 16.34 4.38 -2.63
CA ARG A 200 16.39 5.30 -1.49
C ARG A 200 15.24 5.05 -0.51
N ILE A 201 15.47 5.43 0.75
CA ILE A 201 14.47 5.43 1.82
C ILE A 201 14.24 6.88 2.24
N PHE A 202 12.97 7.26 2.35
CA PHE A 202 12.53 8.61 2.70
C PHE A 202 11.61 8.56 3.91
N LYS A 203 11.55 9.68 4.62
CA LYS A 203 10.67 9.82 5.77
C LYS A 203 9.20 10.00 5.37
N ASP A 204 8.96 10.71 4.27
CA ASP A 204 7.63 11.04 3.78
C ASP A 204 7.65 11.37 2.27
N LEU A 205 6.47 11.58 1.70
CA LEU A 205 6.31 11.87 0.28
C LEU A 205 6.80 13.28 -0.13
N PHE A 206 6.99 14.19 0.81
CA PHE A 206 7.63 15.48 0.51
C PHE A 206 9.11 15.30 0.20
N GLU A 207 9.81 14.44 0.96
CA GLU A 207 11.22 14.12 0.66
C GLU A 207 11.36 13.39 -0.68
N VAL A 208 10.39 12.53 -1.05
CA VAL A 208 10.35 11.91 -2.40
C VAL A 208 10.23 12.96 -3.48
N ARG A 209 9.31 13.94 -3.32
CA ARG A 209 9.14 15.04 -4.27
C ARG A 209 10.45 15.84 -4.43
N ASP A 210 11.05 16.22 -3.32
CA ASP A 210 12.27 17.04 -3.32
C ASP A 210 13.45 16.30 -3.96
N PHE A 211 13.53 14.97 -3.75
CA PHE A 211 14.51 14.12 -4.44
C PHE A 211 14.26 14.06 -5.95
N LEU A 212 13.02 13.88 -6.38
CA LEU A 212 12.68 13.82 -7.81
C LEU A 212 12.86 15.17 -8.51
N ALA A 213 12.63 16.29 -7.81
CA ALA A 213 12.85 17.64 -8.31
C ALA A 213 14.33 17.96 -8.57
N GLY A 214 15.26 17.25 -7.96
CA GLY A 214 16.70 17.39 -8.19
C GLY A 214 17.24 16.53 -9.33
N LYS A 215 16.39 15.86 -10.12
CA LYS A 215 16.77 14.98 -11.26
C LYS A 215 16.51 15.64 -12.57
#